data_a48a2bc444c10c0214ead1cf516a5d4a
#
_entry.id   a48a2bc444c10c0214ead1cf516a5d4a
#
_cell.length_a   1.000
_cell.length_b   1.000
_cell.length_c   1.000
_cell.angle_alpha   90.00
_cell.angle_beta   90.00
_cell.angle_gamma   90.00
#
_symmetry.space_group_name_H-M   'P 1'
#
loop_
_entity.id
_entity.type
_entity.pdbx_description
1 polymer ?
#
loop_
_entity_poly.entity_id
_entity_poly.type
_entity_poly.pdbx_seq_one_letter_code
_entity_poly.pdbx_strand_id
1 'polypeptide(L)'
;MKKQLLSFVLAASMASSVSLAQTLHQTSEQASEQQAASFASLTAGQSPKPASKSHTATWQAASIAQAQQTLLKSKLTGRTYRIQVMAVGDAPDTGYMPVYVLDGDMMFPTAATAAYTYYNHAKDNGAQPLLIIGIGYDNGKLLDIPMRSLDYTPPMDARGKISDSQPKRGEADAFLRMIQSELKPLLQQQYRLQADKATLIGHSYGGVLALYALMQHPNDFSHYVISSPSMWWNEGALQTLPNSYLQPLLKNKHDKFVRISVGEYEQTASPYVDANGERAKILAEKQMVDKVDAMAKRLQALPNKHLRVESQHYPAETHTGAMFRAVLDGIKFTYHAQ
;
A
#
# COMPACT_ATOMS: atom_id res chain seq x y z
N MET A 1 -33.60 33.95 30.40
CA MET A 1 -33.60 34.09 28.92
C MET A 1 -32.22 34.08 28.26
N LYS A 2 -31.13 34.66 28.80
CA LYS A 2 -29.78 34.67 28.16
C LYS A 2 -29.06 33.29 28.13
N LYS A 3 -29.36 32.33 29.00
CA LYS A 3 -28.75 30.99 29.02
C LYS A 3 -29.31 30.03 27.96
N GLN A 4 -30.56 30.22 27.51
CA GLN A 4 -31.16 29.36 26.50
C GLN A 4 -30.73 29.76 25.04
N LEU A 5 -30.43 31.05 24.80
CA LEU A 5 -29.92 31.46 23.50
C LEU A 5 -28.50 30.94 23.20
N LEU A 6 -27.63 30.83 24.22
CA LEU A 6 -26.27 30.34 24.02
C LEU A 6 -26.23 28.86 23.68
N SER A 7 -27.14 28.05 24.26
CA SER A 7 -27.23 26.62 23.95
C SER A 7 -27.71 26.34 22.52
N PHE A 8 -28.60 27.19 21.96
CA PHE A 8 -29.07 27.02 20.59
C PHE A 8 -28.02 27.42 19.55
N VAL A 9 -27.20 28.41 19.82
CA VAL A 9 -26.13 28.85 18.89
C VAL A 9 -25.00 27.81 18.86
N LEU A 10 -24.64 27.20 20.00
CA LEU A 10 -23.64 26.14 20.03
C LEU A 10 -24.10 24.84 19.32
N ALA A 11 -25.38 24.46 19.48
CA ALA A 11 -25.94 23.29 18.82
C ALA A 11 -26.05 23.47 17.29
N ALA A 12 -26.41 24.66 16.81
CA ALA A 12 -26.44 24.95 15.38
C ALA A 12 -25.05 25.00 14.74
N SER A 13 -24.03 25.48 15.46
CA SER A 13 -22.63 25.51 15.00
C SER A 13 -22.04 24.11 14.93
N MET A 14 -22.35 23.21 15.87
CA MET A 14 -21.90 21.81 15.83
C MET A 14 -22.61 21.00 14.73
N ALA A 15 -23.89 21.21 14.50
CA ALA A 15 -24.62 20.54 13.42
C ALA A 15 -24.12 20.96 12.04
N SER A 16 -23.74 22.24 11.84
CA SER A 16 -23.18 22.72 10.58
C SER A 16 -21.78 22.18 10.32
N SER A 17 -20.95 22.04 11.35
CA SER A 17 -19.60 21.47 11.22
C SER A 17 -19.62 19.96 10.93
N VAL A 18 -20.56 19.22 11.52
CA VAL A 18 -20.73 17.77 11.26
C VAL A 18 -21.26 17.54 9.83
N SER A 19 -22.21 18.37 9.36
CA SER A 19 -22.72 18.28 7.99
C SER A 19 -21.65 18.63 6.95
N LEU A 20 -20.81 19.63 7.22
CA LEU A 20 -19.71 20.01 6.33
C LEU A 20 -18.62 18.91 6.30
N ALA A 21 -18.29 18.33 7.43
CA ALA A 21 -17.33 17.21 7.52
C ALA A 21 -17.83 15.95 6.79
N GLN A 22 -19.13 15.64 6.88
CA GLN A 22 -19.73 14.52 6.15
C GLN A 22 -19.77 14.78 4.65
N THR A 23 -20.06 16.00 4.21
CA THR A 23 -20.03 16.36 2.78
C THR A 23 -18.61 16.34 2.22
N LEU A 24 -17.61 16.81 2.97
CA LEU A 24 -16.20 16.76 2.60
C LEU A 24 -15.67 15.31 2.56
N HIS A 25 -16.16 14.45 3.43
CA HIS A 25 -15.80 13.02 3.41
C HIS A 25 -16.37 12.32 2.17
N GLN A 26 -17.64 12.57 1.84
CA GLN A 26 -18.27 12.03 0.63
C GLN A 26 -17.61 12.55 -0.65
N THR A 27 -17.23 13.84 -0.71
CA THR A 27 -16.53 14.40 -1.86
C THR A 27 -15.10 13.87 -1.99
N SER A 28 -14.40 13.58 -0.89
CA SER A 28 -13.05 12.97 -0.94
C SER A 28 -13.09 11.51 -1.36
N GLU A 29 -14.12 10.76 -0.98
CA GLU A 29 -14.35 9.39 -1.45
C GLU A 29 -14.76 9.40 -2.93
N GLN A 30 -15.68 10.26 -3.33
CA GLN A 30 -16.06 10.42 -4.73
C GLN A 30 -14.89 10.88 -5.61
N ALA A 31 -14.00 11.74 -5.11
CA ALA A 31 -12.80 12.13 -5.84
C ALA A 31 -11.80 10.97 -5.98
N SER A 32 -11.68 10.09 -4.97
CA SER A 32 -10.85 8.89 -5.08
C SER A 32 -11.49 7.83 -5.98
N GLU A 33 -12.81 7.70 -5.96
CA GLU A 33 -13.58 6.85 -6.89
C GLU A 33 -13.55 7.40 -8.32
N GLN A 34 -13.65 8.72 -8.51
CA GLN A 34 -13.47 9.35 -9.81
C GLN A 34 -12.05 9.22 -10.35
N GLN A 35 -11.05 9.24 -9.48
CA GLN A 35 -9.67 9.00 -9.88
C GLN A 35 -9.46 7.55 -10.30
N ALA A 36 -10.10 6.60 -9.60
CA ALA A 36 -10.12 5.20 -9.98
C ALA A 36 -10.96 4.96 -11.25
N ALA A 37 -12.10 5.63 -11.41
CA ALA A 37 -12.91 5.57 -12.60
C ALA A 37 -12.19 6.20 -13.81
N SER A 38 -11.45 7.29 -13.62
CA SER A 38 -10.58 7.87 -14.64
C SER A 38 -9.46 6.92 -15.05
N PHE A 39 -8.86 6.19 -14.09
CA PHE A 39 -7.90 5.13 -14.38
C PHE A 39 -8.54 3.93 -15.11
N ALA A 40 -9.72 3.50 -14.67
CA ALA A 40 -10.46 2.43 -15.33
C ALA A 40 -10.90 2.83 -16.75
N SER A 41 -11.25 4.10 -16.99
CA SER A 41 -11.58 4.58 -18.34
C SER A 41 -10.36 4.70 -19.26
N LEU A 42 -9.16 4.95 -18.71
CA LEU A 42 -7.90 4.91 -19.46
C LEU A 42 -7.47 3.47 -19.79
N THR A 43 -7.86 2.48 -18.96
CA THR A 43 -7.57 1.06 -19.21
C THR A 43 -8.66 0.35 -20.01
N ALA A 44 -9.85 0.93 -20.14
CA ALA A 44 -10.87 0.53 -21.12
C ALA A 44 -10.50 1.06 -22.53
N GLY A 45 -9.21 1.01 -22.87
CA GLY A 45 -8.75 1.22 -24.22
C GLY A 45 -9.45 0.22 -25.13
N GLN A 46 -10.21 0.72 -26.08
CA GLN A 46 -10.82 -0.07 -27.16
C GLN A 46 -9.75 -0.99 -27.72
N SER A 47 -10.03 -2.28 -27.75
CA SER A 47 -9.22 -3.23 -28.48
C SER A 47 -8.98 -2.64 -29.88
N PRO A 48 -7.74 -2.55 -30.34
CA PRO A 48 -7.44 -1.94 -31.62
C PRO A 48 -8.31 -2.61 -32.70
N LYS A 49 -9.01 -1.80 -33.47
CA LYS A 49 -9.82 -2.25 -34.60
C LYS A 49 -8.90 -3.13 -35.49
N PRO A 50 -9.29 -4.34 -35.87
CA PRO A 50 -8.41 -5.22 -36.63
C PRO A 50 -8.04 -4.52 -37.94
N ALA A 51 -6.76 -4.26 -38.13
CA ALA A 51 -6.21 -3.77 -39.40
C ALA A 51 -6.38 -4.87 -40.47
N SER A 52 -6.59 -4.45 -41.69
CA SER A 52 -6.91 -5.28 -42.85
C SER A 52 -5.98 -6.49 -43.01
N LYS A 53 -6.58 -7.59 -43.42
CA LYS A 53 -6.01 -8.91 -43.68
C LYS A 53 -4.70 -8.88 -44.48
N SER A 54 -3.58 -9.20 -43.82
CA SER A 54 -2.43 -9.88 -44.42
C SER A 54 -1.28 -10.25 -43.47
N HIS A 55 -1.53 -10.41 -42.15
CA HIS A 55 -0.50 -10.93 -41.26
C HIS A 55 -0.93 -12.21 -40.61
N THR A 56 -0.13 -13.26 -40.75
CA THR A 56 -0.26 -14.56 -40.05
C THR A 56 0.06 -14.47 -38.55
N ALA A 57 0.12 -13.28 -37.96
CA ALA A 57 0.43 -13.06 -36.55
C ALA A 57 -0.82 -13.35 -35.70
N THR A 58 -0.66 -14.24 -34.73
CA THR A 58 -1.68 -14.52 -33.69
C THR A 58 -1.32 -13.78 -32.40
N TRP A 59 -2.21 -12.92 -31.95
CA TRP A 59 -2.00 -12.20 -30.69
C TRP A 59 -2.29 -13.14 -29.51
N GLN A 60 -1.39 -13.15 -28.52
CA GLN A 60 -1.52 -13.90 -27.27
C GLN A 60 -1.42 -12.95 -26.09
N ALA A 61 -1.94 -13.36 -24.93
CA ALA A 61 -1.72 -12.62 -23.70
C ALA A 61 -0.22 -12.54 -23.38
N ALA A 62 0.27 -11.34 -23.11
CA ALA A 62 1.64 -11.13 -22.68
C ALA A 62 1.83 -11.61 -21.24
N SER A 63 2.97 -12.25 -20.96
CA SER A 63 3.39 -12.66 -19.62
C SER A 63 4.83 -12.23 -19.37
N ILE A 64 5.20 -12.13 -18.09
CA ILE A 64 6.60 -11.92 -17.71
C ILE A 64 7.29 -13.26 -17.77
N ALA A 65 8.40 -13.33 -18.51
CA ALA A 65 9.24 -14.53 -18.56
C ALA A 65 9.69 -14.94 -17.15
N GLN A 66 9.71 -16.24 -16.87
CA GLN A 66 10.08 -16.83 -15.56
C GLN A 66 9.09 -16.57 -14.42
N ALA A 67 8.07 -15.74 -14.59
CA ALA A 67 7.01 -15.58 -13.61
C ALA A 67 5.99 -16.71 -13.71
N GLN A 68 5.47 -17.11 -12.57
CA GLN A 68 4.38 -18.07 -12.43
C GLN A 68 3.19 -17.40 -11.73
N GLN A 69 1.99 -17.95 -11.89
CA GLN A 69 0.82 -17.49 -11.14
C GLN A 69 -0.06 -18.66 -10.71
N THR A 70 -0.77 -18.44 -9.62
CA THR A 70 -1.81 -19.35 -9.12
C THR A 70 -2.94 -18.57 -8.47
N LEU A 71 -4.05 -19.24 -8.20
CA LEU A 71 -5.17 -18.69 -7.45
C LEU A 71 -5.19 -19.27 -6.04
N LEU A 72 -5.23 -18.39 -5.03
CA LEU A 72 -5.42 -18.75 -3.64
C LEU A 72 -6.83 -18.38 -3.20
N LYS A 73 -7.68 -19.37 -2.99
CA LYS A 73 -9.00 -19.19 -2.36
C LYS A 73 -8.81 -19.21 -0.84
N SER A 74 -8.81 -18.04 -0.23
CA SER A 74 -8.61 -17.91 1.21
C SER A 74 -9.84 -18.35 1.99
N LYS A 75 -9.62 -19.14 3.03
CA LYS A 75 -10.65 -19.50 4.02
C LYS A 75 -10.82 -18.38 5.06
N LEU A 76 -9.78 -17.58 5.30
CA LEU A 76 -9.79 -16.52 6.30
C LEU A 76 -10.54 -15.28 5.83
N THR A 77 -10.40 -14.92 4.56
CA THR A 77 -11.06 -13.73 3.99
C THR A 77 -12.27 -14.06 3.13
N GLY A 78 -12.42 -15.34 2.72
CA GLY A 78 -13.47 -15.79 1.79
C GLY A 78 -13.25 -15.35 0.33
N ARG A 79 -12.14 -14.65 0.03
CA ARG A 79 -11.81 -14.11 -1.30
C ARG A 79 -10.83 -14.99 -2.05
N THR A 80 -10.80 -14.83 -3.38
CA THR A 80 -9.80 -15.46 -4.25
C THR A 80 -8.77 -14.41 -4.67
N TYR A 81 -7.52 -14.72 -4.39
CA TYR A 81 -6.37 -13.87 -4.73
C TYR A 81 -5.60 -14.47 -5.90
N ARG A 82 -5.17 -13.62 -6.84
CA ARG A 82 -4.17 -13.99 -7.83
C ARG A 82 -2.81 -13.78 -7.22
N ILE A 83 -2.04 -14.86 -7.14
CA ILE A 83 -0.67 -14.86 -6.62
C ILE A 83 0.28 -15.00 -7.80
N GLN A 84 1.10 -14.01 -8.02
CA GLN A 84 2.15 -13.98 -9.04
C GLN A 84 3.49 -14.15 -8.34
N VAL A 85 4.37 -14.99 -8.88
CA VAL A 85 5.65 -15.30 -8.24
C VAL A 85 6.77 -15.31 -9.27
N MET A 86 7.91 -14.70 -8.92
CA MET A 86 9.14 -14.80 -9.68
C MET A 86 10.33 -14.98 -8.73
N ALA A 87 11.04 -16.10 -8.88
CA ALA A 87 12.32 -16.32 -8.21
C ALA A 87 13.41 -15.54 -8.96
N VAL A 88 14.22 -14.79 -8.23
CA VAL A 88 15.32 -13.98 -8.76
C VAL A 88 16.63 -14.47 -8.13
N GLY A 89 17.50 -15.00 -8.97
CA GLY A 89 18.74 -15.69 -8.55
C GLY A 89 18.50 -17.16 -8.18
N ASP A 90 19.61 -17.87 -7.98
CA ASP A 90 19.59 -19.27 -7.59
C ASP A 90 19.19 -19.41 -6.12
N ALA A 91 18.47 -20.48 -5.78
CA ALA A 91 18.00 -20.71 -4.41
C ALA A 91 19.18 -20.90 -3.46
N PRO A 92 19.40 -20.00 -2.48
CA PRO A 92 20.45 -20.18 -1.50
C PRO A 92 20.04 -21.21 -0.44
N ASP A 93 21.02 -21.80 0.26
CA ASP A 93 20.75 -22.75 1.34
C ASP A 93 19.87 -22.16 2.45
N THR A 94 19.98 -20.85 2.69
CA THR A 94 19.17 -20.11 3.65
C THR A 94 17.74 -19.85 3.16
N GLY A 95 17.46 -20.08 1.87
CA GLY A 95 16.20 -19.76 1.21
C GLY A 95 16.14 -18.34 0.67
N TYR A 96 15.18 -18.09 -0.21
CA TYR A 96 14.88 -16.76 -0.74
C TYR A 96 14.36 -15.83 0.35
N MET A 97 14.73 -14.55 0.29
CA MET A 97 14.03 -13.52 1.04
C MET A 97 12.72 -13.17 0.30
N PRO A 98 11.53 -13.40 0.87
CA PRO A 98 10.27 -13.10 0.21
C PRO A 98 9.99 -11.59 0.22
N VAL A 99 9.50 -11.07 -0.91
CA VAL A 99 9.06 -9.68 -1.10
C VAL A 99 7.60 -9.69 -1.53
N TYR A 100 6.72 -9.38 -0.61
CA TYR A 100 5.28 -9.29 -0.85
C TYR A 100 4.94 -7.90 -1.39
N VAL A 101 4.34 -7.87 -2.57
CA VAL A 101 3.95 -6.66 -3.29
C VAL A 101 2.43 -6.61 -3.36
N LEU A 102 1.84 -5.66 -2.67
CA LEU A 102 0.41 -5.41 -2.69
C LEU A 102 -0.02 -4.81 -4.04
N ASP A 103 -1.31 -4.92 -4.35
CA ASP A 103 -1.84 -4.53 -5.67
C ASP A 103 -1.06 -5.23 -6.80
N GLY A 104 -0.86 -6.55 -6.65
CA GLY A 104 0.05 -7.35 -7.47
C GLY A 104 -0.25 -7.28 -8.96
N ASP A 105 -1.52 -7.25 -9.37
CA ASP A 105 -1.90 -7.16 -10.79
C ASP A 105 -1.32 -5.91 -11.47
N MET A 106 -1.10 -4.82 -10.72
CA MET A 106 -0.50 -3.59 -11.21
C MET A 106 1.01 -3.51 -10.93
N MET A 107 1.45 -3.94 -9.73
CA MET A 107 2.80 -3.64 -9.22
C MET A 107 3.81 -4.77 -9.40
N PHE A 108 3.36 -6.03 -9.50
CA PHE A 108 4.25 -7.17 -9.64
C PHE A 108 5.18 -7.08 -10.88
N PRO A 109 4.72 -6.66 -12.08
CA PRO A 109 5.61 -6.51 -13.23
C PRO A 109 6.81 -5.61 -12.98
N THR A 110 6.56 -4.47 -12.34
CA THR A 110 7.60 -3.50 -11.99
C THR A 110 8.57 -4.07 -10.95
N ALA A 111 8.05 -4.71 -9.90
CA ALA A 111 8.86 -5.29 -8.85
C ALA A 111 9.73 -6.43 -9.34
N ALA A 112 9.16 -7.34 -10.14
CA ALA A 112 9.85 -8.51 -10.70
C ALA A 112 11.00 -8.09 -11.63
N THR A 113 10.73 -7.14 -12.54
CA THR A 113 11.73 -6.63 -13.48
C THR A 113 12.84 -5.85 -12.77
N ALA A 114 12.48 -5.03 -11.78
CA ALA A 114 13.45 -4.29 -10.98
C ALA A 114 14.35 -5.23 -10.19
N ALA A 115 13.78 -6.23 -9.53
CA ALA A 115 14.54 -7.22 -8.76
C ALA A 115 15.51 -8.01 -9.64
N TYR A 116 15.04 -8.48 -10.80
CA TYR A 116 15.87 -9.19 -11.76
C TYR A 116 17.05 -8.32 -12.25
N THR A 117 16.77 -7.09 -12.63
CA THR A 117 17.80 -6.18 -13.14
C THR A 117 18.83 -5.84 -12.05
N TYR A 118 18.33 -5.53 -10.85
CA TYR A 118 19.20 -5.16 -9.72
C TYR A 118 20.07 -6.34 -9.28
N TYR A 119 19.48 -7.54 -9.13
CA TYR A 119 20.22 -8.75 -8.77
C TYR A 119 21.34 -9.04 -9.74
N ASN A 120 21.06 -9.06 -11.05
CA ASN A 120 22.09 -9.34 -12.06
C ASN A 120 23.23 -8.31 -12.09
N HIS A 121 22.95 -7.07 -11.68
CA HIS A 121 23.99 -6.04 -11.53
C HIS A 121 24.82 -6.22 -10.25
N ALA A 122 24.23 -6.72 -9.18
CA ALA A 122 24.83 -6.70 -7.85
C ALA A 122 25.16 -8.10 -7.27
N LYS A 123 24.85 -9.21 -7.98
CA LYS A 123 25.06 -10.58 -7.48
C LYS A 123 26.50 -10.87 -7.09
N ASP A 124 27.47 -10.37 -7.87
CA ASP A 124 28.89 -10.55 -7.61
C ASP A 124 29.38 -9.71 -6.40
N ASN A 125 28.55 -8.77 -5.92
CA ASN A 125 28.77 -7.96 -4.74
C ASN A 125 27.87 -8.38 -3.55
N GLY A 126 27.35 -9.60 -3.56
CA GLY A 126 26.63 -10.18 -2.43
C GLY A 126 25.13 -9.87 -2.38
N ALA A 127 24.52 -9.41 -3.49
CA ALA A 127 23.06 -9.30 -3.55
C ALA A 127 22.41 -10.67 -3.35
N GLN A 128 21.52 -10.76 -2.35
CA GLN A 128 20.86 -12.02 -2.02
C GLN A 128 19.71 -12.32 -3.00
N PRO A 129 19.43 -13.61 -3.30
CA PRO A 129 18.29 -14.01 -4.08
C PRO A 129 16.95 -13.65 -3.41
N LEU A 130 15.99 -13.16 -4.20
CA LEU A 130 14.67 -12.75 -3.74
C LEU A 130 13.57 -13.62 -4.36
N LEU A 131 12.48 -13.82 -3.63
CA LEU A 131 11.21 -14.30 -4.18
C LEU A 131 10.23 -13.14 -4.23
N ILE A 132 9.92 -12.67 -5.43
CA ILE A 132 8.96 -11.57 -5.62
C ILE A 132 7.56 -12.18 -5.71
N ILE A 133 6.64 -11.68 -4.88
CA ILE A 133 5.29 -12.22 -4.71
C ILE A 133 4.30 -11.09 -4.88
N GLY A 134 3.56 -11.05 -5.98
CA GLY A 134 2.44 -10.13 -6.19
C GLY A 134 1.15 -10.72 -5.65
N ILE A 135 0.42 -9.93 -4.86
CA ILE A 135 -0.90 -10.30 -4.35
C ILE A 135 -1.93 -9.40 -5.01
N GLY A 136 -2.71 -9.95 -5.93
CA GLY A 136 -3.77 -9.27 -6.65
C GLY A 136 -5.11 -9.98 -6.49
N TYR A 137 -6.11 -9.62 -7.30
CA TYR A 137 -7.47 -10.15 -7.22
C TYR A 137 -7.86 -10.87 -8.53
N ASP A 138 -8.57 -11.98 -8.42
CA ASP A 138 -9.00 -12.75 -9.58
C ASP A 138 -10.26 -12.15 -10.23
N ASN A 139 -10.14 -10.97 -10.81
CA ASN A 139 -11.25 -10.28 -11.45
C ASN A 139 -10.87 -9.48 -12.72
N GLY A 140 -9.65 -9.64 -13.20
CA GLY A 140 -9.16 -9.00 -14.44
C GLY A 140 -8.88 -7.50 -14.34
N LYS A 141 -8.96 -6.90 -13.13
CA LYS A 141 -8.63 -5.49 -12.92
C LYS A 141 -7.19 -5.35 -12.47
N LEU A 142 -6.50 -4.34 -12.96
CA LEU A 142 -5.17 -3.97 -12.46
C LEU A 142 -5.23 -3.46 -11.00
N LEU A 143 -6.33 -2.79 -10.64
CA LEU A 143 -6.56 -2.26 -9.31
C LEU A 143 -8.04 -2.46 -8.94
N ASP A 144 -8.32 -3.19 -7.87
CA ASP A 144 -9.68 -3.37 -7.36
C ASP A 144 -9.91 -2.55 -6.10
N ILE A 145 -10.52 -1.37 -6.27
CA ILE A 145 -10.74 -0.43 -5.17
C ILE A 145 -11.63 -1.02 -4.06
N PRO A 146 -12.80 -1.63 -4.35
CA PRO A 146 -13.62 -2.24 -3.31
C PRO A 146 -12.91 -3.32 -2.51
N MET A 147 -12.22 -4.26 -3.17
CA MET A 147 -11.56 -5.37 -2.48
C MET A 147 -10.38 -4.91 -1.64
N ARG A 148 -9.51 -4.05 -2.20
CA ARG A 148 -8.38 -3.51 -1.46
C ARG A 148 -8.79 -2.59 -0.30
N SER A 149 -9.95 -1.94 -0.40
CA SER A 149 -10.49 -1.15 0.73
C SER A 149 -10.87 -2.03 1.92
N LEU A 150 -11.33 -3.26 1.68
CA LEU A 150 -11.58 -4.24 2.74
C LEU A 150 -10.26 -4.75 3.33
N ASP A 151 -9.37 -5.25 2.47
CA ASP A 151 -8.16 -5.97 2.88
C ASP A 151 -7.09 -5.08 3.49
N TYR A 152 -7.00 -3.80 3.07
CA TYR A 152 -5.87 -2.95 3.42
C TYR A 152 -6.18 -1.94 4.51
N THR A 153 -7.41 -1.87 5.00
CA THR A 153 -7.77 -0.94 6.06
C THR A 153 -7.93 -1.63 7.42
N PRO A 154 -7.40 -1.03 8.49
CA PRO A 154 -7.54 -1.56 9.85
C PRO A 154 -9.00 -1.55 10.34
N PRO A 155 -9.37 -2.47 11.27
CA PRO A 155 -10.70 -2.50 11.89
C PRO A 155 -10.84 -1.42 12.96
N MET A 156 -10.91 -0.14 12.57
CA MET A 156 -11.04 0.97 13.50
C MET A 156 -11.96 2.08 12.98
N ASP A 157 -12.64 2.77 13.91
CA ASP A 157 -13.40 3.99 13.61
C ASP A 157 -12.49 5.24 13.54
N ALA A 158 -13.07 6.39 13.21
CA ALA A 158 -12.36 7.67 13.11
C ALA A 158 -11.63 8.10 14.38
N ARG A 159 -11.91 7.48 15.54
CA ARG A 159 -11.27 7.78 16.82
C ARG A 159 -10.22 6.74 17.20
N GLY A 160 -9.82 5.89 16.29
CA GLY A 160 -8.91 4.80 16.55
C GLY A 160 -9.52 3.65 17.36
N LYS A 161 -10.85 3.58 17.44
CA LYS A 161 -11.57 2.48 18.08
C LYS A 161 -11.85 1.40 17.05
N ILE A 162 -11.90 0.16 17.51
CA ILE A 162 -12.39 -0.95 16.69
C ILE A 162 -13.88 -0.71 16.44
N SER A 163 -14.29 -0.66 15.18
CA SER A 163 -15.68 -0.44 14.78
C SER A 163 -16.33 -1.75 14.37
N ASP A 164 -17.35 -2.15 15.10
CA ASP A 164 -18.20 -3.28 14.73
C ASP A 164 -19.30 -2.88 13.72
N SER A 165 -19.44 -1.59 13.43
CA SER A 165 -20.58 -1.05 12.69
C SER A 165 -20.36 -0.82 11.19
N GLN A 166 -19.13 -1.03 10.66
CA GLN A 166 -18.83 -0.89 9.22
C GLN A 166 -18.39 -2.21 8.57
N PRO A 167 -19.31 -3.03 8.08
CA PRO A 167 -19.03 -4.40 7.62
C PRO A 167 -18.23 -4.48 6.31
N LYS A 168 -17.89 -3.36 5.68
CA LYS A 168 -17.23 -3.34 4.35
C LYS A 168 -15.81 -2.76 4.37
N ARG A 169 -15.22 -2.50 5.52
CA ARG A 169 -13.85 -1.98 5.69
C ARG A 169 -13.27 -2.58 6.96
N GLY A 170 -11.94 -2.67 7.03
CA GLY A 170 -11.29 -3.06 8.27
C GLY A 170 -11.00 -4.56 8.41
N GLU A 171 -10.69 -5.24 7.31
CA GLU A 171 -10.33 -6.66 7.33
C GLU A 171 -8.81 -6.91 7.24
N ALA A 172 -7.98 -5.89 7.53
CA ALA A 172 -6.52 -5.98 7.47
C ALA A 172 -5.95 -7.15 8.29
N ASP A 173 -6.50 -7.44 9.46
CA ASP A 173 -6.07 -8.59 10.28
C ASP A 173 -6.30 -9.94 9.59
N ALA A 174 -7.46 -10.10 8.94
CA ALA A 174 -7.76 -11.33 8.21
C ALA A 174 -6.85 -11.49 7.00
N PHE A 175 -6.56 -10.38 6.31
CA PHE A 175 -5.66 -10.36 5.16
C PHE A 175 -4.19 -10.65 5.57
N LEU A 176 -3.68 -10.04 6.62
CA LEU A 176 -2.33 -10.33 7.15
C LEU A 176 -2.22 -11.78 7.62
N ARG A 177 -3.24 -12.30 8.31
CA ARG A 177 -3.29 -13.73 8.67
C ARG A 177 -3.32 -14.64 7.45
N MET A 178 -4.03 -14.27 6.38
CA MET A 178 -4.02 -15.02 5.12
C MET A 178 -2.61 -15.12 4.55
N ILE A 179 -1.85 -14.02 4.55
CA ILE A 179 -0.44 -14.02 4.10
C ILE A 179 0.39 -15.01 4.91
N GLN A 180 0.27 -14.98 6.25
CA GLN A 180 1.12 -15.81 7.13
C GLN A 180 0.67 -17.27 7.17
N SER A 181 -0.65 -17.55 7.17
CA SER A 181 -1.18 -18.88 7.48
C SER A 181 -1.63 -19.66 6.24
N GLU A 182 -1.84 -19.01 5.10
CA GLU A 182 -2.29 -19.66 3.86
C GLU A 182 -1.28 -19.45 2.72
N LEU A 183 -0.88 -18.20 2.43
CA LEU A 183 0.01 -17.90 1.31
C LEU A 183 1.45 -18.36 1.57
N LYS A 184 2.03 -18.03 2.72
CA LYS A 184 3.40 -18.43 3.05
C LYS A 184 3.58 -19.96 3.04
N PRO A 185 2.71 -20.79 3.65
CA PRO A 185 2.77 -22.23 3.54
C PRO A 185 2.59 -22.75 2.10
N LEU A 186 1.75 -22.12 1.29
CA LEU A 186 1.60 -22.46 -0.13
C LEU A 186 2.91 -22.24 -0.89
N LEU A 187 3.57 -21.11 -0.69
CA LEU A 187 4.87 -20.82 -1.30
C LEU A 187 5.97 -21.78 -0.84
N GLN A 188 5.95 -22.18 0.42
CA GLN A 188 6.93 -23.10 1.02
C GLN A 188 6.85 -24.53 0.45
N GLN A 189 5.79 -24.88 -0.28
CA GLN A 189 5.72 -26.15 -1.00
C GLN A 189 6.67 -26.20 -2.21
N GLN A 190 7.04 -25.04 -2.76
CA GLN A 190 7.88 -24.95 -3.96
C GLN A 190 9.20 -24.20 -3.72
N TYR A 191 9.24 -23.31 -2.73
CA TYR A 191 10.37 -22.42 -2.48
C TYR A 191 10.82 -22.52 -1.02
N ARG A 192 12.12 -22.68 -0.81
CA ARG A 192 12.68 -22.45 0.53
C ARG A 192 12.68 -20.96 0.79
N LEU A 193 12.04 -20.53 1.88
CA LEU A 193 11.96 -19.12 2.29
C LEU A 193 12.77 -18.90 3.56
N GLN A 194 13.39 -17.73 3.66
CA GLN A 194 13.99 -17.27 4.93
C GLN A 194 12.90 -17.16 6.00
N ALA A 195 13.20 -17.61 7.22
CA ALA A 195 12.20 -17.69 8.30
C ALA A 195 11.88 -16.31 8.90
N ASP A 196 12.89 -15.46 9.00
CA ASP A 196 12.92 -14.23 9.81
C ASP A 196 13.00 -12.94 8.96
N LYS A 197 13.22 -13.07 7.66
CA LYS A 197 13.31 -11.91 6.75
C LYS A 197 12.19 -11.96 5.72
N ALA A 198 11.48 -10.86 5.60
CA ALA A 198 10.48 -10.63 4.57
C ALA A 198 10.27 -9.13 4.36
N THR A 199 9.98 -8.72 3.14
CA THR A 199 9.61 -7.34 2.79
C THR A 199 8.13 -7.28 2.47
N LEU A 200 7.45 -6.23 2.96
CA LEU A 200 6.10 -5.84 2.54
C LEU A 200 6.16 -4.48 1.83
N ILE A 201 5.71 -4.43 0.58
CA ILE A 201 5.62 -3.21 -0.24
C ILE A 201 4.17 -2.86 -0.44
N GLY A 202 3.76 -1.66 -0.02
CA GLY A 202 2.41 -1.16 -0.21
C GLY A 202 2.34 0.33 -0.50
N HIS A 203 1.40 0.72 -1.39
CA HIS A 203 1.14 2.10 -1.77
C HIS A 203 -0.29 2.50 -1.43
N SER A 204 -0.50 3.77 -1.04
CA SER A 204 -1.84 4.32 -0.75
C SER A 204 -2.53 3.53 0.38
N TYR A 205 -3.67 2.86 0.14
CA TYR A 205 -4.26 1.92 1.10
C TYR A 205 -3.33 0.74 1.40
N GLY A 206 -2.57 0.24 0.42
CA GLY A 206 -1.50 -0.73 0.67
C GLY A 206 -0.42 -0.17 1.60
N GLY A 207 -0.13 1.13 1.52
CA GLY A 207 0.72 1.84 2.48
C GLY A 207 0.11 1.92 3.87
N VAL A 208 -1.21 2.10 3.98
CA VAL A 208 -1.94 2.01 5.26
C VAL A 208 -1.80 0.62 5.87
N LEU A 209 -1.98 -0.45 5.07
CA LEU A 209 -1.78 -1.82 5.54
C LEU A 209 -0.35 -2.06 6.00
N ALA A 210 0.65 -1.62 5.24
CA ALA A 210 2.05 -1.82 5.60
C ALA A 210 2.41 -1.07 6.90
N LEU A 211 1.90 0.14 7.09
CA LEU A 211 2.05 0.90 8.33
C LEU A 211 1.33 0.20 9.51
N TYR A 212 0.12 -0.30 9.28
CA TYR A 212 -0.64 -1.06 10.26
C TYR A 212 0.09 -2.35 10.67
N ALA A 213 0.59 -3.11 9.69
CA ALA A 213 1.37 -4.32 9.94
C ALA A 213 2.63 -4.03 10.77
N LEU A 214 3.36 -2.95 10.47
CA LEU A 214 4.51 -2.52 11.27
C LEU A 214 4.11 -2.26 12.74
N MET A 215 2.99 -1.58 12.96
CA MET A 215 2.57 -1.17 14.32
C MET A 215 1.98 -2.32 15.14
N GLN A 216 1.17 -3.19 14.53
CA GLN A 216 0.38 -4.19 15.24
C GLN A 216 0.89 -5.63 15.07
N HIS A 217 1.53 -5.93 13.93
CA HIS A 217 2.04 -7.25 13.56
C HIS A 217 3.55 -7.18 13.21
N PRO A 218 4.41 -6.57 14.06
CA PRO A 218 5.82 -6.32 13.72
C PRO A 218 6.65 -7.59 13.53
N ASN A 219 6.14 -8.77 13.91
CA ASN A 219 6.81 -10.04 13.70
C ASN A 219 6.61 -10.62 12.29
N ASP A 220 5.66 -10.10 11.52
CA ASP A 220 5.30 -10.69 10.22
C ASP A 220 6.32 -10.37 9.12
N PHE A 221 6.95 -9.19 9.21
CA PHE A 221 7.95 -8.73 8.23
C PHE A 221 9.13 -8.08 8.92
N SER A 222 10.28 -8.08 8.26
CA SER A 222 11.48 -7.37 8.70
C SER A 222 11.64 -6.01 8.00
N HIS A 223 11.17 -5.91 6.75
CA HIS A 223 11.29 -4.71 5.92
C HIS A 223 9.91 -4.22 5.48
N TYR A 224 9.72 -2.92 5.54
CA TYR A 224 8.48 -2.26 5.18
C TYR A 224 8.74 -1.11 4.21
N VAL A 225 8.13 -1.15 3.05
CA VAL A 225 8.10 -0.05 2.08
C VAL A 225 6.70 0.53 2.09
N ILE A 226 6.57 1.66 2.75
CA ILE A 226 5.31 2.35 3.03
C ILE A 226 5.24 3.57 2.11
N SER A 227 4.62 3.40 0.95
CA SER A 227 4.56 4.46 -0.05
C SER A 227 3.25 5.23 0.04
N SER A 228 3.35 6.54 0.18
CA SER A 228 2.22 7.49 0.14
C SER A 228 1.00 6.95 0.88
N PRO A 229 1.15 6.45 2.13
CA PRO A 229 0.04 5.86 2.86
C PRO A 229 -1.10 6.87 2.94
N SER A 230 -2.34 6.45 2.67
CA SER A 230 -3.52 7.33 2.71
C SER A 230 -3.78 7.84 4.14
N MET A 231 -2.93 8.76 4.62
CA MET A 231 -2.95 9.28 6.00
C MET A 231 -4.23 10.05 6.35
N TRP A 232 -5.03 10.41 5.35
CA TRP A 232 -6.36 11.02 5.50
C TRP A 232 -7.45 9.96 5.79
N TRP A 233 -7.16 8.67 5.57
CA TRP A 233 -8.10 7.59 5.82
C TRP A 233 -8.65 7.65 7.24
N ASN A 234 -9.97 7.41 7.36
CA ASN A 234 -10.69 7.41 8.62
C ASN A 234 -10.42 8.67 9.45
N GLU A 235 -10.58 9.85 8.81
CA GLU A 235 -10.37 11.18 9.40
C GLU A 235 -8.95 11.36 9.99
N GLY A 236 -7.97 10.69 9.44
CA GLY A 236 -6.58 10.76 9.92
C GLY A 236 -6.32 9.94 11.19
N ALA A 237 -7.13 8.94 11.47
CA ALA A 237 -7.06 8.12 12.68
C ALA A 237 -5.64 7.58 12.99
N LEU A 238 -4.89 7.19 11.95
CA LEU A 238 -3.53 6.66 12.13
C LEU A 238 -2.56 7.67 12.75
N GLN A 239 -2.80 8.98 12.58
CA GLN A 239 -1.93 10.04 13.13
C GLN A 239 -2.16 10.26 14.61
N THR A 240 -3.40 10.08 15.06
CA THR A 240 -3.85 10.38 16.43
C THR A 240 -3.83 9.18 17.36
N LEU A 241 -3.34 8.03 16.88
CA LEU A 241 -3.24 6.81 17.68
C LEU A 241 -2.42 7.04 18.95
N PRO A 242 -2.91 6.61 20.12
CA PRO A 242 -2.16 6.75 21.37
C PRO A 242 -0.90 5.85 21.34
N ASN A 243 0.11 6.20 22.14
CA ASN A 243 1.34 5.40 22.22
C ASN A 243 1.10 3.97 22.70
N SER A 244 0.02 3.71 23.43
CA SER A 244 -0.40 2.34 23.80
C SER A 244 -0.67 1.47 22.57
N TYR A 245 -1.12 2.06 21.47
CA TYR A 245 -1.32 1.35 20.18
C TYR A 245 -0.01 0.89 19.55
N LEU A 246 1.11 1.53 19.86
CA LEU A 246 2.44 1.18 19.34
C LEU A 246 3.16 0.14 20.21
N GLN A 247 2.53 -0.37 21.27
CA GLN A 247 3.18 -1.31 22.18
C GLN A 247 3.71 -2.59 21.53
N PRO A 248 3.05 -3.21 20.53
CA PRO A 248 3.63 -4.37 19.84
C PRO A 248 4.96 -4.02 19.18
N LEU A 249 5.04 -2.88 18.49
CA LEU A 249 6.27 -2.40 17.86
C LEU A 249 7.35 -2.02 18.89
N LEU A 250 6.96 -1.32 19.96
CA LEU A 250 7.89 -0.91 21.02
C LEU A 250 8.53 -2.08 21.75
N LYS A 251 7.80 -3.18 21.91
CA LYS A 251 8.29 -4.41 22.58
C LYS A 251 9.02 -5.35 21.62
N ASN A 252 8.97 -5.08 20.32
CA ASN A 252 9.63 -5.92 19.33
C ASN A 252 11.16 -5.84 19.46
N LYS A 253 11.82 -7.01 19.43
CA LYS A 253 13.27 -7.14 19.61
C LYS A 253 14.00 -7.57 18.33
N HIS A 254 13.29 -7.72 17.21
CA HIS A 254 13.86 -8.04 15.92
C HIS A 254 14.03 -6.77 15.09
N ASP A 255 15.10 -6.67 14.34
CA ASP A 255 15.38 -5.50 13.51
C ASP A 255 14.27 -5.26 12.49
N LYS A 256 13.83 -4.02 12.40
CA LYS A 256 12.83 -3.51 11.48
C LYS A 256 13.42 -2.37 10.66
N PHE A 257 13.36 -2.55 9.35
CA PHE A 257 13.81 -1.57 8.39
C PHE A 257 12.59 -0.98 7.69
N VAL A 258 12.43 0.32 7.77
CA VAL A 258 11.24 1.03 7.26
C VAL A 258 11.67 2.11 6.29
N ARG A 259 11.17 2.04 5.06
CA ARG A 259 11.21 3.13 4.09
C ARG A 259 9.80 3.69 3.97
N ILE A 260 9.58 4.92 4.45
CA ILE A 260 8.33 5.63 4.26
C ILE A 260 8.53 6.75 3.24
N SER A 261 7.63 6.91 2.27
CA SER A 261 7.83 7.84 1.16
C SER A 261 6.56 8.54 0.73
N VAL A 262 6.72 9.68 0.04
CA VAL A 262 5.62 10.48 -0.51
C VAL A 262 6.10 11.19 -1.78
N GLY A 263 5.20 11.46 -2.72
CA GLY A 263 5.47 12.29 -3.89
C GLY A 263 5.34 13.77 -3.56
N GLU A 264 6.17 14.60 -4.17
CA GLU A 264 6.17 16.06 -3.99
C GLU A 264 4.81 16.69 -4.31
N TYR A 265 4.15 16.23 -5.38
CA TYR A 265 2.86 16.75 -5.83
C TYR A 265 1.65 16.04 -5.19
N GLU A 266 1.80 15.53 -3.98
CA GLU A 266 0.66 14.94 -3.24
C GLU A 266 -0.03 15.93 -2.29
N GLN A 267 0.54 17.12 -2.13
CA GLN A 267 -0.03 18.20 -1.32
C GLN A 267 -0.15 19.50 -2.10
N THR A 268 0.65 19.68 -3.15
CA THR A 268 0.64 20.84 -4.02
C THR A 268 0.25 20.45 -5.44
N ALA A 269 -0.28 21.41 -6.21
CA ALA A 269 -0.60 21.17 -7.61
C ALA A 269 0.67 20.88 -8.43
N SER A 270 0.64 19.80 -9.22
CA SER A 270 1.66 19.56 -10.23
C SER A 270 1.50 20.53 -11.41
N PRO A 271 2.51 20.68 -12.29
CA PRO A 271 2.40 21.51 -13.49
C PRO A 271 1.25 21.14 -14.43
N TYR A 272 0.65 19.97 -14.26
CA TYR A 272 -0.47 19.46 -15.07
C TYR A 272 -1.84 19.67 -14.41
N VAL A 273 -1.88 20.32 -13.26
CA VAL A 273 -3.11 20.56 -12.47
C VAL A 273 -3.27 22.06 -12.31
N ASP A 274 -4.48 22.58 -12.59
CA ASP A 274 -4.80 23.97 -12.30
C ASP A 274 -4.60 24.26 -10.80
N ALA A 275 -3.66 25.15 -10.50
CA ALA A 275 -3.30 25.52 -9.13
C ALA A 275 -4.45 26.14 -8.33
N ASN A 276 -5.46 26.72 -9.00
CA ASN A 276 -6.63 27.32 -8.39
C ASN A 276 -7.86 26.39 -8.48
N GLY A 277 -7.73 25.25 -9.13
CA GLY A 277 -8.82 24.30 -9.35
C GLY A 277 -9.18 23.49 -8.10
N GLU A 278 -10.32 22.80 -8.18
CA GLU A 278 -10.82 21.95 -7.08
C GLU A 278 -9.82 20.87 -6.67
N ARG A 279 -9.11 20.27 -7.63
CA ARG A 279 -8.09 19.26 -7.35
C ARG A 279 -6.93 19.79 -6.50
N ALA A 280 -6.47 21.01 -6.75
CA ALA A 280 -5.42 21.64 -5.94
C ALA A 280 -5.88 21.87 -4.50
N LYS A 281 -7.13 22.27 -4.30
CA LYS A 281 -7.72 22.41 -2.95
C LYS A 281 -7.78 21.09 -2.22
N ILE A 282 -8.27 20.03 -2.87
CA ILE A 282 -8.33 18.66 -2.30
C ILE A 282 -6.92 18.17 -1.91
N LEU A 283 -5.90 18.41 -2.72
CA LEU A 283 -4.52 18.04 -2.40
C LEU A 283 -4.03 18.80 -1.17
N ALA A 284 -4.26 20.10 -1.10
CA ALA A 284 -3.88 20.93 0.05
C ALA A 284 -4.61 20.51 1.34
N GLU A 285 -5.89 20.16 1.26
CA GLU A 285 -6.67 19.68 2.41
C GLU A 285 -6.21 18.33 2.92
N LYS A 286 -5.85 17.43 2.02
CA LYS A 286 -5.32 16.09 2.40
C LYS A 286 -4.01 16.18 3.16
N GLN A 287 -3.18 17.17 2.94
CA GLN A 287 -1.90 17.40 3.62
C GLN A 287 -1.00 16.15 3.63
N MET A 288 -0.92 15.45 2.50
CA MET A 288 -0.28 14.13 2.44
C MET A 288 1.20 14.19 2.80
N VAL A 289 1.93 15.21 2.30
CA VAL A 289 3.37 15.35 2.57
C VAL A 289 3.60 15.58 4.05
N ASP A 290 2.92 16.57 4.64
CA ASP A 290 3.07 16.92 6.07
C ASP A 290 2.71 15.72 6.98
N LYS A 291 1.65 14.98 6.64
CA LYS A 291 1.18 13.85 7.42
C LYS A 291 2.12 12.65 7.35
N VAL A 292 2.71 12.39 6.19
CA VAL A 292 3.71 11.33 6.02
C VAL A 292 4.98 11.69 6.78
N ASP A 293 5.43 12.94 6.70
CA ASP A 293 6.58 13.43 7.43
C ASP A 293 6.38 13.38 8.95
N ALA A 294 5.20 13.78 9.42
CA ALA A 294 4.87 13.68 10.84
C ALA A 294 4.89 12.22 11.33
N MET A 295 4.38 11.27 10.52
CA MET A 295 4.43 9.85 10.85
C MET A 295 5.86 9.31 10.84
N ALA A 296 6.67 9.67 9.84
CA ALA A 296 8.08 9.29 9.79
C ALA A 296 8.84 9.77 11.03
N LYS A 297 8.69 11.04 11.39
CA LYS A 297 9.30 11.63 12.61
C LYS A 297 8.82 10.93 13.89
N ARG A 298 7.52 10.61 13.95
CA ARG A 298 6.94 9.88 15.10
C ARG A 298 7.56 8.48 15.25
N LEU A 299 7.70 7.74 14.15
CA LEU A 299 8.33 6.41 14.17
C LEU A 299 9.81 6.49 14.53
N GLN A 300 10.55 7.47 14.00
CA GLN A 300 11.97 7.72 14.31
C GLN A 300 12.20 8.06 15.77
N ALA A 301 11.25 8.73 16.42
CA ALA A 301 11.33 9.12 17.83
C ALA A 301 10.96 7.98 18.80
N LEU A 302 10.52 6.82 18.32
CA LEU A 302 10.18 5.69 19.20
C LEU A 302 11.43 5.13 19.88
N PRO A 303 11.39 4.84 21.18
CA PRO A 303 12.52 4.29 21.92
C PRO A 303 12.70 2.77 21.65
N ASN A 304 12.89 2.41 20.39
CA ASN A 304 13.18 1.05 19.97
C ASN A 304 14.45 1.02 19.11
N LYS A 305 15.56 0.53 19.68
CA LYS A 305 16.86 0.43 19.00
C LYS A 305 16.86 -0.51 17.78
N HIS A 306 15.87 -1.36 17.66
CA HIS A 306 15.68 -2.30 16.56
C HIS A 306 14.84 -1.71 15.41
N LEU A 307 14.36 -0.48 15.53
CA LEU A 307 13.59 0.19 14.49
C LEU A 307 14.46 1.22 13.77
N ARG A 308 14.66 1.03 12.48
CA ARG A 308 15.34 1.97 11.59
C ARG A 308 14.36 2.51 10.57
N VAL A 309 14.15 3.83 10.57
CA VAL A 309 13.15 4.48 9.72
C VAL A 309 13.83 5.53 8.86
N GLU A 310 13.68 5.38 7.55
CA GLU A 310 14.12 6.34 6.54
C GLU A 310 12.91 6.94 5.86
N SER A 311 12.91 8.26 5.65
CA SER A 311 11.89 8.96 4.87
C SER A 311 12.45 9.37 3.51
N GLN A 312 11.61 9.28 2.47
CA GLN A 312 11.97 9.64 1.11
C GLN A 312 10.88 10.48 0.45
N HIS A 313 11.25 11.64 -0.07
CA HIS A 313 10.42 12.40 -0.99
C HIS A 313 10.81 12.08 -2.43
N TYR A 314 9.83 11.88 -3.29
CA TYR A 314 10.05 11.70 -4.72
C TYR A 314 9.76 13.02 -5.44
N PRO A 315 10.82 13.72 -5.92
CA PRO A 315 10.66 14.98 -6.64
C PRO A 315 9.81 14.81 -7.90
N ALA A 316 8.96 15.79 -8.16
CA ALA A 316 8.07 15.86 -9.33
C ALA A 316 7.07 14.69 -9.46
N GLU A 317 6.88 13.88 -8.43
CA GLU A 317 5.94 12.77 -8.47
C GLU A 317 4.59 13.13 -7.86
N THR A 318 3.55 12.73 -8.58
CA THR A 318 2.17 12.71 -8.06
C THR A 318 1.93 11.44 -7.26
N HIS A 319 0.76 11.33 -6.62
CA HIS A 319 0.36 10.12 -5.90
C HIS A 319 0.54 8.84 -6.74
N THR A 320 0.15 8.89 -8.01
CA THR A 320 0.26 7.73 -8.90
C THR A 320 1.70 7.46 -9.35
N GLY A 321 2.47 8.52 -9.66
CA GLY A 321 3.87 8.38 -10.08
C GLY A 321 4.75 7.86 -8.94
N ALA A 322 4.52 8.34 -7.72
CA ALA A 322 5.21 7.88 -6.51
C ALA A 322 5.09 6.37 -6.28
N MET A 323 3.99 5.74 -6.71
CA MET A 323 3.79 4.29 -6.59
C MET A 323 4.88 3.48 -7.31
N PHE A 324 5.18 3.81 -8.56
CA PHE A 324 6.21 3.09 -9.33
C PHE A 324 7.61 3.38 -8.82
N ARG A 325 7.87 4.64 -8.46
CA ARG A 325 9.15 5.05 -7.85
C ARG A 325 9.41 4.30 -6.55
N ALA A 326 8.39 4.16 -5.72
CA ALA A 326 8.49 3.46 -4.44
C ALA A 326 8.75 1.96 -4.60
N VAL A 327 8.19 1.31 -5.62
CA VAL A 327 8.48 -0.11 -5.89
C VAL A 327 9.95 -0.28 -6.30
N LEU A 328 10.45 0.54 -7.23
CA LEU A 328 11.86 0.50 -7.67
C LEU A 328 12.81 0.75 -6.49
N ASP A 329 12.56 1.80 -5.72
CA ASP A 329 13.34 2.15 -4.55
C ASP A 329 13.21 1.11 -3.43
N GLY A 330 12.04 0.53 -3.26
CA GLY A 330 11.75 -0.52 -2.28
C GLY A 330 12.51 -1.82 -2.56
N ILE A 331 12.63 -2.22 -3.81
CA ILE A 331 13.47 -3.35 -4.21
C ILE A 331 14.94 -3.07 -3.87
N LYS A 332 15.43 -1.88 -4.23
CA LYS A 332 16.79 -1.46 -3.88
C LYS A 332 16.99 -1.43 -2.36
N PHE A 333 16.05 -0.87 -1.62
CA PHE A 333 16.06 -0.83 -0.16
C PHE A 333 16.13 -2.23 0.46
N THR A 334 15.38 -3.20 -0.06
CA THR A 334 15.41 -4.60 0.38
C THR A 334 16.80 -5.23 0.29
N TYR A 335 17.60 -4.84 -0.72
CA TYR A 335 18.96 -5.33 -0.88
C TYR A 335 19.98 -4.66 0.07
N HIS A 336 19.75 -3.41 0.47
CA HIS A 336 20.73 -2.61 1.22
C HIS A 336 20.45 -2.49 2.71
N ALA A 337 19.21 -2.62 3.14
CA ALA A 337 18.84 -2.57 4.55
C ALA A 337 19.17 -3.92 5.23
N GLN A 338 20.25 -3.96 5.98
CA GLN A 338 20.72 -5.13 6.73
C GLN A 338 20.99 -4.76 8.19
#